data_8420c8b07725fdabfa2bea09e4770ff4
#
_entry.id   8420c8b07725fdabfa2bea09e4770ff4
#
_cell.length_a   1.000
_cell.length_b   1.000
_cell.length_c   1.000
_cell.angle_alpha   90.00
_cell.angle_beta   90.00
_cell.angle_gamma   90.00
#
_symmetry.space_group_name_H-M   'P 1'
#
loop_
_entity.id
_entity.type
_entity.pdbx_description
1 polymer ?
#
loop_
_entity_poly.entity_id
_entity_poly.type
_entity_poly.pdbx_seq_one_letter_code
_entity_poly.pdbx_strand_id
1 'polypeptide(L)'
;MMGTASLALRRYDLARKSYETAIALDPDYVLALVNLGVTLSLMGHFIKAITHYQAGLKIDPNDINSINAMGNALQFKGEYDAAIESYSKAIALAPTCAEAHNNVGNASENQGNLQAAVKSYTQALVYQPENKATQNNLIRACQQLGVTDSAKDRTDRP
;
A
#
# COMPACT_ATOMS: atom_id res chain seq x y z
N MET A 1 -13.94 -25.26 5.30
CA MET A 1 -13.17 -24.01 5.14
C MET A 1 -11.66 -24.10 5.41
N MET A 2 -11.14 -25.16 6.02
CA MET A 2 -9.67 -25.30 6.26
C MET A 2 -8.82 -25.65 5.01
N GLY A 3 -9.40 -26.21 3.96
CA GLY A 3 -8.64 -26.67 2.79
C GLY A 3 -8.07 -25.57 1.89
N THR A 4 -8.78 -24.44 1.74
CA THR A 4 -8.35 -23.34 0.87
C THR A 4 -7.17 -22.55 1.44
N ALA A 5 -7.15 -22.30 2.74
CA ALA A 5 -6.05 -21.62 3.42
C ALA A 5 -4.76 -22.48 3.39
N SER A 6 -4.87 -23.79 3.58
CA SER A 6 -3.74 -24.74 3.51
C SER A 6 -3.15 -24.81 2.09
N LEU A 7 -3.99 -24.78 1.06
CA LEU A 7 -3.55 -24.76 -0.35
C LEU A 7 -2.85 -23.45 -0.73
N ALA A 8 -3.33 -22.31 -0.23
CA ALA A 8 -2.70 -21.01 -0.45
C ALA A 8 -1.31 -20.98 0.22
N LEU A 9 -1.20 -21.44 1.46
CA LEU A 9 0.07 -21.48 2.20
C LEU A 9 1.12 -22.33 1.47
N ARG A 10 0.74 -23.52 0.95
CA ARG A 10 1.63 -24.36 0.15
C ARG A 10 2.10 -23.67 -1.13
N ARG A 11 1.24 -22.86 -1.76
CA ARG A 11 1.61 -22.08 -2.95
C ARG A 11 2.64 -21.01 -2.63
N TYR A 12 2.48 -20.32 -1.49
CA TYR A 12 3.46 -19.31 -1.05
C TYR A 12 4.80 -19.95 -0.66
N ASP A 13 4.81 -21.11 -0.02
CA ASP A 13 6.05 -21.83 0.30
C ASP A 13 6.81 -22.27 -0.96
N LEU A 14 6.11 -22.73 -2.00
CA LEU A 14 6.72 -23.08 -3.28
C LEU A 14 7.28 -21.82 -3.99
N ALA A 15 6.51 -20.74 -4.04
CA ALA A 15 6.96 -19.49 -4.62
C ALA A 15 8.20 -18.95 -3.89
N ARG A 16 8.18 -18.95 -2.55
CA ARG A 16 9.32 -18.54 -1.71
C ARG A 16 10.58 -19.31 -2.08
N LYS A 17 10.51 -20.64 -2.09
CA LYS A 17 11.66 -21.51 -2.44
C LYS A 17 12.19 -21.21 -3.84
N SER A 18 11.31 -20.99 -4.81
CA SER A 18 11.72 -20.69 -6.19
C SER A 18 12.47 -19.35 -6.27
N TYR A 19 11.97 -18.30 -5.57
CA TYR A 19 12.65 -17.01 -5.54
C TYR A 19 13.96 -17.07 -4.74
N GLU A 20 14.00 -17.77 -3.61
CA GLU A 20 15.23 -18.00 -2.83
C GLU A 20 16.30 -18.68 -3.71
N THR A 21 15.91 -19.69 -4.54
CA THR A 21 16.81 -20.32 -5.48
C THR A 21 17.29 -19.35 -6.57
N ALA A 22 16.40 -18.55 -7.13
CA ALA A 22 16.75 -17.56 -8.14
C ALA A 22 17.75 -16.54 -7.60
N ILE A 23 17.54 -16.03 -6.38
CA ILE A 23 18.45 -15.08 -5.72
C ILE A 23 19.80 -15.73 -5.36
N ALA A 24 19.81 -17.04 -5.04
CA ALA A 24 21.06 -17.77 -4.80
C ALA A 24 21.91 -17.90 -6.07
N LEU A 25 21.27 -17.97 -7.24
CA LEU A 25 21.95 -18.02 -8.55
C LEU A 25 22.35 -16.63 -9.05
N ASP A 26 21.51 -15.64 -8.82
CA ASP A 26 21.72 -14.25 -9.19
C ASP A 26 21.25 -13.34 -8.03
N PRO A 27 22.17 -12.88 -7.14
CA PRO A 27 21.83 -12.04 -6.00
C PRO A 27 21.26 -10.67 -6.38
N ASP A 28 21.53 -10.21 -7.61
CA ASP A 28 21.07 -8.91 -8.12
C ASP A 28 19.78 -9.01 -8.96
N TYR A 29 19.14 -10.17 -8.96
CA TYR A 29 17.89 -10.38 -9.68
C TYR A 29 16.73 -9.65 -8.99
N VAL A 30 16.55 -8.37 -9.32
CA VAL A 30 15.56 -7.46 -8.70
C VAL A 30 14.16 -8.06 -8.67
N LEU A 31 13.71 -8.66 -9.80
CA LEU A 31 12.36 -9.23 -9.86
C LEU A 31 12.17 -10.37 -8.85
N ALA A 32 13.18 -11.21 -8.63
CA ALA A 32 13.12 -12.29 -7.64
C ALA A 32 13.10 -11.72 -6.21
N LEU A 33 13.92 -10.69 -5.93
CA LEU A 33 13.94 -10.00 -4.65
C LEU A 33 12.57 -9.40 -4.32
N VAL A 34 11.98 -8.66 -5.24
CA VAL A 34 10.67 -8.01 -5.06
C VAL A 34 9.57 -9.05 -4.86
N ASN A 35 9.52 -10.08 -5.71
CA ASN A 35 8.49 -11.12 -5.63
C ASN A 35 8.62 -11.98 -4.36
N LEU A 36 9.85 -12.19 -3.87
CA LEU A 36 10.06 -12.82 -2.56
C LEU A 36 9.52 -11.93 -1.44
N GLY A 37 9.76 -10.62 -1.51
CA GLY A 37 9.19 -9.65 -0.58
C GLY A 37 7.66 -9.69 -0.57
N VAL A 38 7.02 -9.69 -1.75
CA VAL A 38 5.56 -9.83 -1.89
C VAL A 38 5.06 -11.14 -1.27
N THR A 39 5.72 -12.26 -1.59
CA THR A 39 5.36 -13.58 -1.04
C THR A 39 5.46 -13.60 0.48
N LEU A 40 6.52 -13.03 1.04
CA LEU A 40 6.73 -12.94 2.49
C LEU A 40 5.69 -12.01 3.14
N SER A 41 5.30 -10.90 2.50
CA SER A 41 4.24 -10.03 2.98
C SER A 41 2.89 -10.75 3.04
N LEU A 42 2.55 -11.54 2.01
CA LEU A 42 1.33 -12.37 1.97
C LEU A 42 1.33 -13.46 3.05
N MET A 43 2.50 -13.91 3.48
CA MET A 43 2.70 -14.84 4.61
C MET A 43 2.72 -14.14 5.97
N GLY A 44 2.62 -12.79 6.03
CA GLY A 44 2.69 -12.00 7.25
C GLY A 44 4.12 -11.75 7.77
N HIS A 45 5.14 -12.08 6.99
CA HIS A 45 6.55 -11.89 7.37
C HIS A 45 7.08 -10.51 6.95
N PHE A 46 6.44 -9.44 7.42
CA PHE A 46 6.66 -8.07 6.95
C PHE A 46 8.11 -7.60 7.12
N ILE A 47 8.80 -7.94 8.22
CA ILE A 47 10.20 -7.55 8.45
C ILE A 47 11.11 -8.14 7.37
N LYS A 48 10.95 -9.43 7.04
CA LYS A 48 11.72 -10.08 6.00
C LYS A 48 11.38 -9.52 4.61
N ALA A 49 10.10 -9.23 4.37
CA ALA A 49 9.66 -8.60 3.13
C ALA A 49 10.35 -7.25 2.90
N ILE A 50 10.37 -6.39 3.91
CA ILE A 50 11.03 -5.07 3.87
C ILE A 50 12.51 -5.23 3.53
N THR A 51 13.21 -6.21 4.12
CA THR A 51 14.63 -6.48 3.81
C THR A 51 14.85 -6.78 2.33
N HIS A 52 13.95 -7.58 1.73
CA HIS A 52 14.05 -7.92 0.30
C HIS A 52 13.69 -6.74 -0.61
N TYR A 53 12.69 -5.93 -0.25
CA TYR A 53 12.38 -4.69 -0.99
C TYR A 53 13.55 -3.71 -0.93
N GLN A 54 14.20 -3.55 0.23
CA GLN A 54 15.37 -2.70 0.38
C GLN A 54 16.55 -3.20 -0.46
N ALA A 55 16.73 -4.52 -0.56
CA ALA A 55 17.76 -5.10 -1.42
C ALA A 55 17.48 -4.78 -2.91
N GLY A 56 16.24 -4.97 -3.37
CA GLY A 56 15.85 -4.60 -4.73
C GLY A 56 16.01 -3.11 -5.01
N LEU A 57 15.61 -2.25 -4.06
CA LEU A 57 15.72 -0.79 -4.19
C LEU A 57 17.16 -0.25 -4.11
N LYS A 58 18.13 -1.04 -3.62
CA LYS A 58 19.56 -0.70 -3.75
C LYS A 58 20.04 -0.84 -5.18
N ILE A 59 19.45 -1.76 -5.95
CA ILE A 59 19.82 -2.02 -7.34
C ILE A 59 19.02 -1.09 -8.27
N ASP A 60 17.69 -1.01 -8.08
CA ASP A 60 16.81 -0.07 -8.77
C ASP A 60 16.08 0.84 -7.77
N PRO A 61 16.63 2.02 -7.44
CA PRO A 61 16.06 2.94 -6.47
C PRO A 61 14.71 3.57 -6.88
N ASN A 62 14.37 3.49 -8.17
CA ASN A 62 13.20 4.13 -8.76
C ASN A 62 12.08 3.15 -9.13
N ASP A 63 12.20 1.88 -8.75
CA ASP A 63 11.11 0.92 -8.95
C ASP A 63 9.92 1.25 -8.05
N ILE A 64 8.92 1.90 -8.66
CA ILE A 64 7.70 2.37 -7.98
C ILE A 64 6.94 1.20 -7.33
N ASN A 65 6.95 0.03 -7.96
CA ASN A 65 6.26 -1.15 -7.44
C ASN A 65 6.91 -1.61 -6.12
N SER A 66 8.23 -1.70 -6.07
CA SER A 66 8.98 -2.04 -4.85
C SER A 66 8.78 -0.99 -3.75
N ILE A 67 8.78 0.30 -4.10
CA ILE A 67 8.55 1.40 -3.16
C ILE A 67 7.14 1.28 -2.56
N ASN A 68 6.10 1.09 -3.37
CA ASN A 68 4.73 0.92 -2.89
C ASN A 68 4.58 -0.36 -2.04
N ALA A 69 5.16 -1.48 -2.49
CA ALA A 69 5.11 -2.74 -1.76
C ALA A 69 5.82 -2.65 -0.39
N MET A 70 6.93 -1.93 -0.32
CA MET A 70 7.61 -1.63 0.95
C MET A 70 6.72 -0.77 1.85
N GLY A 71 6.08 0.26 1.33
CA GLY A 71 5.10 1.07 2.06
C GLY A 71 3.96 0.23 2.63
N ASN A 72 3.41 -0.69 1.85
CA ASN A 72 2.36 -1.61 2.30
C ASN A 72 2.86 -2.50 3.46
N ALA A 73 4.07 -3.06 3.36
CA ALA A 73 4.64 -3.90 4.42
C ALA A 73 4.89 -3.10 5.71
N LEU A 74 5.36 -1.87 5.60
CA LEU A 74 5.54 -0.94 6.73
C LEU A 74 4.20 -0.59 7.39
N GLN A 75 3.17 -0.31 6.58
CA GLN A 75 1.81 -0.03 7.07
C GLN A 75 1.23 -1.24 7.84
N PHE A 76 1.36 -2.47 7.33
CA PHE A 76 0.93 -3.67 8.04
C PHE A 76 1.72 -3.93 9.31
N LYS A 77 2.95 -3.46 9.39
CA LYS A 77 3.76 -3.49 10.62
C LYS A 77 3.35 -2.41 11.63
N GLY A 78 2.54 -1.42 11.22
CA GLY A 78 2.13 -0.28 12.04
C GLY A 78 3.11 0.90 12.01
N GLU A 79 4.09 0.87 11.12
CA GLU A 79 5.08 1.96 10.92
C GLU A 79 4.55 2.96 9.90
N TYR A 80 3.49 3.69 10.28
CA TYR A 80 2.73 4.53 9.35
C TYR A 80 3.54 5.71 8.80
N ASP A 81 4.42 6.34 9.59
CA ASP A 81 5.27 7.43 9.13
C ASP A 81 6.22 6.96 8.02
N ALA A 82 6.87 5.83 8.21
CA ALA A 82 7.78 5.23 7.23
C ALA A 82 7.01 4.76 5.96
N ALA A 83 5.77 4.28 6.14
CA ALA A 83 4.91 3.94 5.01
C ALA A 83 4.56 5.17 4.18
N ILE A 84 4.15 6.28 4.82
CA ILE A 84 3.85 7.56 4.16
C ILE A 84 5.08 8.10 3.43
N GLU A 85 6.26 8.00 4.03
CA GLU A 85 7.51 8.39 3.36
C GLU A 85 7.73 7.56 2.08
N SER A 86 7.53 6.24 2.15
CA SER A 86 7.67 5.35 0.99
C SER A 86 6.67 5.72 -0.11
N TYR A 87 5.39 5.88 0.21
CA TYR A 87 4.38 6.28 -0.78
C TYR A 87 4.64 7.69 -1.35
N SER A 88 5.18 8.60 -0.53
CA SER A 88 5.56 9.94 -1.00
C SER A 88 6.70 9.90 -2.02
N LYS A 89 7.64 8.96 -1.87
CA LYS A 89 8.66 8.69 -2.90
C LYS A 89 8.03 8.17 -4.20
N ALA A 90 7.07 7.25 -4.10
CA ALA A 90 6.33 6.77 -5.27
C ALA A 90 5.56 7.90 -5.97
N ILE A 91 4.93 8.80 -5.22
CA ILE A 91 4.25 9.99 -5.76
C ILE A 91 5.24 10.96 -6.42
N ALA A 92 6.42 11.14 -5.85
CA ALA A 92 7.45 12.00 -6.46
C ALA A 92 7.93 11.46 -7.81
N LEU A 93 8.00 10.13 -7.97
CA LEU A 93 8.35 9.47 -9.22
C LEU A 93 7.17 9.41 -10.21
N ALA A 94 5.96 9.23 -9.72
CA ALA A 94 4.73 9.17 -10.50
C ALA A 94 3.62 9.97 -9.82
N PRO A 95 3.54 11.30 -10.05
CA PRO A 95 2.58 12.19 -9.37
C PRO A 95 1.11 11.83 -9.60
N THR A 96 0.80 11.14 -10.68
CA THR A 96 -0.57 10.72 -11.04
C THR A 96 -0.92 9.31 -10.55
N CYS A 97 -0.05 8.67 -9.75
CA CYS A 97 -0.28 7.34 -9.20
C CYS A 97 -1.39 7.39 -8.14
N ALA A 98 -2.63 7.15 -8.56
CA ALA A 98 -3.80 7.16 -7.68
C ALA A 98 -3.67 6.16 -6.51
N GLU A 99 -3.04 5.00 -6.77
CA GLU A 99 -2.80 3.98 -5.74
C GLU A 99 -1.92 4.52 -4.60
N ALA A 100 -0.81 5.20 -4.93
CA ALA A 100 0.08 5.77 -3.92
C ALA A 100 -0.63 6.85 -3.08
N HIS A 101 -1.43 7.72 -3.71
CA HIS A 101 -2.26 8.71 -2.99
C HIS A 101 -3.29 8.03 -2.07
N ASN A 102 -3.99 6.99 -2.54
CA ASN A 102 -4.91 6.23 -1.70
C ASN A 102 -4.19 5.58 -0.51
N ASN A 103 -3.00 5.02 -0.72
CA ASN A 103 -2.22 4.38 0.33
C ASN A 103 -1.71 5.37 1.39
N VAL A 104 -1.31 6.59 0.98
CA VAL A 104 -1.05 7.70 1.93
C VAL A 104 -2.30 7.99 2.75
N GLY A 105 -3.48 8.02 2.12
CA GLY A 105 -4.76 8.19 2.80
C GLY A 105 -5.00 7.11 3.86
N ASN A 106 -4.82 5.84 3.50
CA ASN A 106 -4.98 4.70 4.41
C ASN A 106 -4.00 4.78 5.60
N ALA A 107 -2.73 5.08 5.35
CA ALA A 107 -1.74 5.21 6.41
C ALA A 107 -2.05 6.39 7.35
N SER A 108 -2.47 7.54 6.80
CA SER A 108 -2.88 8.72 7.57
C SER A 108 -4.12 8.44 8.42
N GLU A 109 -5.11 7.73 7.88
CA GLU A 109 -6.30 7.32 8.63
C GLU A 109 -5.93 6.39 9.80
N ASN A 110 -5.05 5.43 9.58
CA ASN A 110 -4.56 4.54 10.63
C ASN A 110 -3.76 5.28 11.72
N GLN A 111 -3.13 6.40 11.40
CA GLN A 111 -2.52 7.31 12.39
C GLN A 111 -3.54 8.18 13.13
N GLY A 112 -4.80 8.19 12.70
CA GLY A 112 -5.83 9.10 13.19
C GLY A 112 -5.79 10.50 12.58
N ASN A 113 -4.94 10.74 11.58
CA ASN A 113 -4.89 12.02 10.87
C ASN A 113 -5.91 12.04 9.72
N LEU A 114 -7.18 12.22 10.10
CA LEU A 114 -8.30 12.15 9.17
C LEU A 114 -8.28 13.27 8.12
N GLN A 115 -7.78 14.47 8.46
CA GLN A 115 -7.66 15.58 7.50
C GLN A 115 -6.68 15.23 6.37
N ALA A 116 -5.51 14.66 6.72
CA ALA A 116 -4.54 14.19 5.73
C ALA A 116 -5.10 13.04 4.90
N ALA A 117 -5.86 12.12 5.52
CA ALA A 117 -6.50 11.02 4.83
C ALA A 117 -7.51 11.52 3.77
N VAL A 118 -8.42 12.44 4.14
CA VAL A 118 -9.40 13.04 3.22
C VAL A 118 -8.70 13.71 2.04
N LYS A 119 -7.66 14.50 2.30
CA LYS A 119 -6.88 15.16 1.24
C LYS A 119 -6.27 14.15 0.27
N SER A 120 -5.69 13.08 0.78
CA SER A 120 -5.01 12.07 -0.02
C SER A 120 -5.99 11.23 -0.85
N TYR A 121 -7.13 10.82 -0.27
CA TYR A 121 -8.19 10.13 -1.01
C TYR A 121 -8.81 11.00 -2.10
N THR A 122 -9.03 12.29 -1.81
CA THR A 122 -9.52 13.24 -2.81
C THR A 122 -8.55 13.35 -3.98
N GLN A 123 -7.25 13.43 -3.70
CA GLN A 123 -6.22 13.49 -4.75
C GLN A 123 -6.18 12.19 -5.56
N ALA A 124 -6.32 11.03 -4.94
CA ALA A 124 -6.41 9.74 -5.64
C ALA A 124 -7.61 9.71 -6.61
N LEU A 125 -8.76 10.26 -6.20
CA LEU A 125 -9.97 10.31 -7.03
C LEU A 125 -9.88 11.34 -8.16
N VAL A 126 -9.00 12.33 -8.08
CA VAL A 126 -8.70 13.21 -9.23
C VAL A 126 -8.12 12.40 -10.40
N TYR A 127 -7.28 11.39 -10.10
CA TYR A 127 -6.64 10.56 -11.11
C TYR A 127 -7.44 9.30 -11.48
N GLN A 128 -8.23 8.77 -10.53
CA GLN A 128 -9.11 7.60 -10.74
C GLN A 128 -10.48 7.83 -10.13
N PRO A 129 -11.36 8.63 -10.76
CA PRO A 129 -12.67 9.00 -10.21
C PRO A 129 -13.58 7.80 -9.91
N GLU A 130 -13.49 6.76 -10.73
CA GLU A 130 -14.34 5.56 -10.64
C GLU A 130 -13.88 4.53 -9.60
N ASN A 131 -12.80 4.80 -8.86
CA ASN A 131 -12.30 3.86 -7.86
C ASN A 131 -13.21 3.83 -6.62
N LYS A 132 -14.13 2.85 -6.61
CA LYS A 132 -15.11 2.66 -5.54
C LYS A 132 -14.48 2.44 -4.16
N ALA A 133 -13.34 1.76 -4.10
CA ALA A 133 -12.65 1.53 -2.82
C ALA A 133 -12.18 2.86 -2.22
N THR A 134 -11.55 3.71 -3.03
CA THR A 134 -11.12 5.05 -2.60
C THR A 134 -12.31 5.97 -2.27
N GLN A 135 -13.41 5.91 -3.05
CA GLN A 135 -14.64 6.64 -2.73
C GLN A 135 -15.19 6.25 -1.36
N ASN A 136 -15.26 4.95 -1.06
CA ASN A 136 -15.72 4.46 0.25
C ASN A 136 -14.77 4.88 1.39
N ASN A 137 -13.46 4.85 1.16
CA ASN A 137 -12.48 5.32 2.14
C ASN A 137 -12.66 6.82 2.44
N LEU A 138 -12.85 7.64 1.39
CA LEU A 138 -13.11 9.08 1.54
C LEU A 138 -14.40 9.33 2.34
N ILE A 139 -15.50 8.65 2.00
CA ILE A 139 -16.78 8.77 2.72
C ILE A 139 -16.58 8.44 4.20
N ARG A 140 -15.92 7.31 4.50
CA ARG A 140 -15.64 6.90 5.89
C ARG A 140 -14.82 7.93 6.64
N ALA A 141 -13.73 8.44 6.06
CA ALA A 141 -12.89 9.45 6.68
C ALA A 141 -13.66 10.78 6.92
N CYS A 142 -14.50 11.21 5.98
CA CYS A 142 -15.36 12.37 6.14
C CYS A 142 -16.39 12.17 7.26
N GLN A 143 -16.99 11.00 7.38
CA GLN A 143 -17.93 10.67 8.46
C GLN A 143 -17.26 10.76 9.83
N GLN A 144 -16.06 10.20 9.95
CA GLN A 144 -15.28 10.28 11.19
C GLN A 144 -14.88 11.71 11.55
N LEU A 145 -14.67 12.57 10.56
CA LEU A 145 -14.41 13.99 10.77
C LEU A 145 -15.66 14.81 11.15
N GLY A 146 -16.86 14.24 11.08
CA GLY A 146 -18.11 14.96 11.28
C GLY A 146 -18.43 15.96 10.15
N VAL A 147 -17.86 15.81 8.97
CA VAL A 147 -18.03 16.75 7.84
C VAL A 147 -19.24 16.38 6.97
N THR A 148 -20.00 15.34 7.32
CA THR A 148 -21.01 14.76 6.44
C THR A 148 -22.36 15.45 6.38
N ASP A 149 -22.66 16.51 7.20
CA ASP A 149 -24.01 17.06 7.25
C ASP A 149 -24.19 18.51 6.79
N SER A 150 -23.12 19.24 6.48
CA SER A 150 -23.27 20.64 6.02
C SER A 150 -23.74 20.78 4.56
N ALA A 151 -23.78 19.71 3.78
CA ALA A 151 -24.30 19.75 2.40
C ALA A 151 -25.82 19.52 2.33
N LYS A 152 -26.39 18.76 3.28
CA LYS A 152 -27.85 18.54 3.34
C LYS A 152 -28.61 19.74 3.91
N ASP A 153 -27.98 20.50 4.80
CA ASP A 153 -28.63 21.63 5.48
C ASP A 153 -28.72 22.91 4.62
N ARG A 154 -28.09 22.91 3.43
CA ARG A 154 -28.16 24.04 2.49
C ARG A 154 -29.27 23.94 1.43
N THR A 155 -29.90 22.77 1.29
CA THR A 155 -30.97 22.56 0.31
C THR A 155 -32.38 22.72 0.89
N ASP A 156 -32.51 22.79 2.22
CA ASP A 156 -33.83 22.85 2.90
C ASP A 156 -34.13 24.21 3.61
N ARG A 157 -33.55 25.29 3.12
CA ARG A 157 -34.05 26.65 3.54
C ARG A 157 -34.98 27.22 2.47
N PRO A 158 -36.25 27.48 2.85
CA PRO A 158 -37.22 28.11 1.96
C PRO A 158 -36.85 29.55 1.59
#